data_714b29497148fc0cd853469747410f53
#
_entry.id   714b29497148fc0cd853469747410f53
#
_cell.length_a   1.000
_cell.length_b   1.000
_cell.length_c   1.000
_cell.angle_alpha   90.00
_cell.angle_beta   90.00
_cell.angle_gamma   90.00
#
_symmetry.space_group_name_H-M   'P 1'
#
loop_
_entity.id
_entity.type
_entity.pdbx_description
1 polymer ?
#
loop_
_entity_poly.entity_id
_entity_poly.type
_entity_poly.pdbx_seq_one_letter_code
_entity_poly.pdbx_strand_id
1 'polypeptide(L)'
;MMRRQLIFLMVLLFLVFAGNGSIQICLAAEPTIDELKAQLKSPEAKARKKAAVELGKTKSLDAVQPLLNAATDVDPGVREEVVKSLGLLKDQTAVTMLLTTLRDPVESVRRQSIIALVSLYLDRDAEFIVTRVSKKVYKTVNPFSDQVGSDPSVIESYVKVPPSVIDSIAGHLVDPSSNIRLDAARALGVLRGQPAVPKLLEGMKTGDANLKIAILRSFYKIRDTSVDEALLPYLKDADKDVRAETLVTLGLLRSKKALPEMQRVYDQNPDTKLGLLAFQAICMVGDASSLNLFKQKLKDPDKPYRIAAAEGIARVGDASVAEDVSRAYIKEKEFGCQLAMSFALYRLGRTEYIEKLISGLDETYYHEQVEAYFLEIGAPAVPVLVKNLNNKNSDVRLRLCLVLGWIGDASTIESLKPLLKDTNSSVVSEAALAIRRLNARS
;
A
#
# COMPACT_ATOMS: atom_id res chain seq x y z
N MET A 1 -22.35 -12.16 -9.56
CA MET A 1 -23.31 -13.28 -9.59
C MET A 1 -24.18 -13.28 -10.86
N MET A 2 -24.70 -12.16 -11.34
CA MET A 2 -25.58 -12.10 -12.54
C MET A 2 -24.96 -12.54 -13.89
N ARG A 3 -23.66 -12.37 -14.13
CA ARG A 3 -23.03 -12.78 -15.42
C ARG A 3 -22.83 -14.30 -15.59
N ARG A 4 -22.77 -15.07 -14.51
CA ARG A 4 -22.69 -16.55 -14.58
C ARG A 4 -24.04 -17.20 -14.87
N GLN A 5 -25.16 -16.59 -14.47
CA GLN A 5 -26.50 -17.09 -14.75
C GLN A 5 -26.94 -16.86 -16.19
N LEU A 6 -26.46 -15.79 -16.86
CA LEU A 6 -26.78 -15.54 -18.28
C LEU A 6 -26.12 -16.55 -19.23
N ILE A 7 -24.93 -17.04 -18.90
CA ILE A 7 -24.21 -18.04 -19.72
C ILE A 7 -24.92 -19.41 -19.56
N PHE A 8 -25.45 -19.74 -18.40
CA PHE A 8 -26.20 -20.96 -18.19
C PHE A 8 -27.57 -20.95 -18.90
N LEU A 9 -28.23 -19.78 -19.02
CA LEU A 9 -29.50 -19.64 -19.72
C LEU A 9 -29.35 -19.69 -21.25
N MET A 10 -28.24 -19.21 -21.81
CA MET A 10 -27.97 -19.29 -23.26
C MET A 10 -27.66 -20.71 -23.73
N VAL A 11 -27.07 -21.55 -22.88
CA VAL A 11 -26.81 -22.97 -23.20
C VAL A 11 -28.10 -23.79 -23.16
N LEU A 12 -29.08 -23.42 -22.33
CA LEU A 12 -30.37 -24.12 -22.26
C LEU A 12 -31.32 -23.78 -23.42
N LEU A 13 -31.18 -22.62 -24.08
CA LEU A 13 -32.09 -22.23 -25.17
C LEU A 13 -31.71 -22.88 -26.52
N PHE A 14 -30.52 -23.47 -26.68
CA PHE A 14 -30.11 -24.19 -27.90
C PHE A 14 -30.49 -25.68 -27.91
N LEU A 15 -31.08 -26.20 -26.86
CA LEU A 15 -31.43 -27.64 -26.69
C LEU A 15 -32.81 -28.03 -27.18
N VAL A 16 -33.59 -27.14 -27.82
CA VAL A 16 -34.99 -27.45 -28.21
C VAL A 16 -35.16 -27.78 -29.73
N PHE A 17 -34.13 -27.67 -30.56
CA PHE A 17 -34.22 -27.99 -31.98
C PHE A 17 -33.07 -28.82 -32.52
N ALA A 18 -33.03 -30.12 -32.20
CA ALA A 18 -32.39 -31.11 -33.07
C ALA A 18 -32.79 -32.51 -32.59
N GLY A 19 -33.47 -33.23 -33.47
CA GLY A 19 -33.87 -34.61 -33.21
C GLY A 19 -32.66 -35.56 -33.08
N ASN A 20 -32.84 -36.57 -32.27
CA ASN A 20 -32.10 -37.83 -32.13
C ASN A 20 -30.63 -37.88 -32.66
N GLY A 21 -29.76 -37.13 -32.00
CA GLY A 21 -28.31 -37.29 -32.07
C GLY A 21 -27.75 -36.86 -30.73
N SER A 22 -27.10 -37.76 -30.01
CA SER A 22 -26.43 -37.46 -28.73
C SER A 22 -25.31 -36.42 -29.00
N ILE A 23 -25.56 -35.15 -28.74
CA ILE A 23 -24.50 -34.11 -28.72
C ILE A 23 -23.68 -34.36 -27.47
N GLN A 24 -22.60 -35.13 -27.65
CA GLN A 24 -21.57 -35.25 -26.63
C GLN A 24 -20.82 -33.90 -26.60
N ILE A 25 -21.18 -33.02 -25.66
CA ILE A 25 -20.41 -31.82 -25.35
C ILE A 25 -19.08 -32.34 -24.81
N CYS A 26 -18.10 -32.46 -25.68
CA CYS A 26 -16.73 -32.71 -25.30
C CYS A 26 -16.24 -31.39 -24.64
N LEU A 27 -16.47 -31.24 -23.34
CA LEU A 27 -15.71 -30.28 -22.53
C LEU A 27 -14.25 -30.71 -22.71
N ALA A 28 -13.49 -29.96 -23.51
CA ALA A 28 -12.06 -30.18 -23.60
C ALA A 28 -11.49 -30.18 -22.19
N ALA A 29 -10.96 -31.30 -21.76
CA ALA A 29 -10.29 -31.38 -20.46
C ALA A 29 -9.22 -30.29 -20.39
N GLU A 30 -9.08 -29.62 -19.26
CA GLU A 30 -7.99 -28.66 -19.08
C GLU A 30 -6.67 -29.43 -19.28
N PRO A 31 -5.71 -28.83 -20.06
CA PRO A 31 -4.47 -29.52 -20.40
C PRO A 31 -3.69 -29.82 -19.12
N THR A 32 -3.15 -31.01 -19.05
CA THR A 32 -2.27 -31.43 -17.95
C THR A 32 -0.96 -30.63 -17.93
N ILE A 33 -0.29 -30.58 -16.80
CA ILE A 33 1.01 -29.90 -16.68
C ILE A 33 2.02 -30.50 -17.70
N ASP A 34 2.00 -31.80 -17.93
CA ASP A 34 2.95 -32.44 -18.85
C ASP A 34 2.63 -32.11 -20.33
N GLU A 35 1.37 -31.99 -20.68
CA GLU A 35 0.98 -31.47 -22.00
C GLU A 35 1.41 -30.02 -22.20
N LEU A 36 1.26 -29.17 -21.18
CA LEU A 36 1.72 -27.78 -21.21
C LEU A 36 3.25 -27.68 -21.31
N LYS A 37 4.01 -28.53 -20.61
CA LYS A 37 5.45 -28.65 -20.76
C LYS A 37 5.87 -29.04 -22.18
N ALA A 38 5.14 -29.96 -22.82
CA ALA A 38 5.38 -30.31 -24.21
C ALA A 38 5.07 -29.14 -25.16
N GLN A 39 3.97 -28.41 -24.93
CA GLN A 39 3.60 -27.22 -25.72
C GLN A 39 4.61 -26.06 -25.58
N LEU A 40 5.33 -25.92 -24.47
CA LEU A 40 6.43 -24.94 -24.34
C LEU A 40 7.58 -25.19 -25.34
N LYS A 41 7.66 -26.38 -25.91
CA LYS A 41 8.66 -26.75 -26.93
C LYS A 41 8.12 -26.68 -28.35
N SER A 42 6.88 -26.22 -28.57
CA SER A 42 6.26 -26.10 -29.87
C SER A 42 7.09 -25.19 -30.80
N PRO A 43 7.18 -25.48 -32.11
CA PRO A 43 7.79 -24.55 -33.06
C PRO A 43 7.04 -23.20 -33.13
N GLU A 44 5.74 -23.21 -32.84
CA GLU A 44 4.90 -22.01 -32.89
C GLU A 44 4.99 -21.17 -31.61
N ALA A 45 5.43 -19.94 -31.71
CA ALA A 45 5.51 -19.00 -30.58
C ALA A 45 4.16 -18.81 -29.86
N LYS A 46 3.06 -18.78 -30.61
CA LYS A 46 1.70 -18.67 -30.07
C LYS A 46 1.34 -19.84 -29.15
N ALA A 47 1.73 -21.05 -29.47
CA ALA A 47 1.51 -22.24 -28.67
C ALA A 47 2.39 -22.18 -27.38
N ARG A 48 3.68 -21.82 -27.50
CA ARG A 48 4.59 -21.66 -26.38
C ARG A 48 4.11 -20.57 -25.42
N LYS A 49 3.67 -19.42 -25.96
CA LYS A 49 3.08 -18.32 -25.17
C LYS A 49 1.85 -18.78 -24.37
N LYS A 50 0.91 -19.47 -25.04
CA LYS A 50 -0.29 -20.02 -24.38
C LYS A 50 0.08 -21.01 -23.26
N ALA A 51 1.03 -21.90 -23.52
CA ALA A 51 1.49 -22.86 -22.54
C ALA A 51 2.12 -22.18 -21.30
N ALA A 52 2.91 -21.12 -21.50
CA ALA A 52 3.49 -20.34 -20.40
C ALA A 52 2.40 -19.73 -19.52
N VAL A 53 1.35 -19.11 -20.12
CA VAL A 53 0.22 -18.53 -19.40
C VAL A 53 -0.52 -19.58 -18.58
N GLU A 54 -0.86 -20.73 -19.18
CA GLU A 54 -1.60 -21.78 -18.48
C GLU A 54 -0.76 -22.40 -17.34
N LEU A 55 0.55 -22.62 -17.54
CA LEU A 55 1.46 -23.09 -16.49
C LEU A 55 1.47 -22.13 -15.28
N GLY A 56 1.50 -20.80 -15.53
CA GLY A 56 1.43 -19.81 -14.45
C GLY A 56 0.13 -19.87 -13.64
N LYS A 57 -0.99 -20.24 -14.27
CA LYS A 57 -2.30 -20.37 -13.59
C LYS A 57 -2.41 -21.62 -12.74
N THR A 58 -1.63 -22.65 -12.99
CA THR A 58 -1.70 -23.93 -12.25
C THR A 58 -1.36 -23.79 -10.78
N LYS A 59 -0.59 -22.77 -10.41
CA LYS A 59 -0.02 -22.58 -9.06
C LYS A 59 0.83 -23.78 -8.59
N SER A 60 1.25 -24.65 -9.51
CA SER A 60 2.10 -25.81 -9.23
C SER A 60 3.57 -25.44 -9.36
N LEU A 61 4.38 -25.83 -8.38
CA LEU A 61 5.83 -25.66 -8.43
C LEU A 61 6.50 -26.51 -9.51
N ASP A 62 5.83 -27.56 -10.00
CA ASP A 62 6.31 -28.38 -11.14
C ASP A 62 6.38 -27.59 -12.45
N ALA A 63 5.70 -26.42 -12.52
CA ALA A 63 5.76 -25.52 -13.65
C ALA A 63 7.02 -24.63 -13.66
N VAL A 64 7.68 -24.45 -12.52
CA VAL A 64 8.79 -23.49 -12.35
C VAL A 64 9.97 -23.82 -13.27
N GLN A 65 10.52 -25.04 -13.20
CA GLN A 65 11.69 -25.40 -13.97
C GLN A 65 11.46 -25.36 -15.50
N PRO A 66 10.31 -25.84 -16.04
CA PRO A 66 9.98 -25.66 -17.45
C PRO A 66 9.91 -24.20 -17.89
N LEU A 67 9.33 -23.31 -17.05
CA LEU A 67 9.26 -21.88 -17.32
C LEU A 67 10.66 -21.23 -17.26
N LEU A 68 11.52 -21.60 -16.30
CA LEU A 68 12.90 -21.13 -16.25
C LEU A 68 13.66 -21.44 -17.54
N ASN A 69 13.48 -22.65 -18.10
CA ASN A 69 14.09 -23.06 -19.36
C ASN A 69 13.56 -22.27 -20.57
N ALA A 70 12.32 -21.79 -20.51
CA ALA A 70 11.69 -20.99 -21.58
C ALA A 70 11.91 -19.45 -21.41
N ALA A 71 12.58 -19.01 -20.36
CA ALA A 71 12.79 -17.57 -20.09
C ALA A 71 13.76 -16.90 -21.09
N THR A 72 14.48 -17.69 -21.88
CA THR A 72 15.39 -17.24 -22.95
C THR A 72 14.84 -17.51 -24.35
N ASP A 73 13.53 -17.69 -24.50
CA ASP A 73 12.87 -17.94 -25.79
C ASP A 73 13.22 -16.84 -26.81
N VAL A 74 13.32 -17.23 -28.09
CA VAL A 74 13.62 -16.28 -29.18
C VAL A 74 12.53 -15.24 -29.35
N ASP A 75 11.26 -15.60 -29.08
CA ASP A 75 10.12 -14.71 -29.15
C ASP A 75 9.96 -13.89 -27.85
N PRO A 76 9.99 -12.54 -27.94
CA PRO A 76 9.90 -11.71 -26.74
C PRO A 76 8.54 -11.82 -26.03
N GLY A 77 7.45 -12.10 -26.75
CA GLY A 77 6.13 -12.29 -26.15
C GLY A 77 6.04 -13.60 -25.36
N VAL A 78 6.82 -14.63 -25.74
CA VAL A 78 6.97 -15.85 -24.93
C VAL A 78 7.76 -15.54 -23.67
N ARG A 79 8.91 -14.84 -23.78
CA ARG A 79 9.72 -14.45 -22.60
C ARG A 79 8.90 -13.62 -21.59
N GLU A 80 8.12 -12.65 -22.09
CA GLU A 80 7.25 -11.82 -21.25
C GLU A 80 6.25 -12.64 -20.43
N GLU A 81 5.51 -13.58 -21.07
CA GLU A 81 4.55 -14.43 -20.37
C GLU A 81 5.20 -15.43 -19.43
N VAL A 82 6.38 -15.94 -19.79
CA VAL A 82 7.19 -16.81 -18.93
C VAL A 82 7.57 -16.06 -17.65
N VAL A 83 8.11 -14.85 -17.77
CA VAL A 83 8.48 -14.00 -16.64
C VAL A 83 7.27 -13.68 -15.75
N LYS A 84 6.13 -13.34 -16.37
CA LYS A 84 4.86 -13.11 -15.69
C LYS A 84 4.42 -14.36 -14.90
N SER A 85 4.48 -15.52 -15.52
CA SER A 85 4.08 -16.78 -14.90
C SER A 85 4.99 -17.19 -13.73
N LEU A 86 6.31 -16.96 -13.84
CA LEU A 86 7.25 -17.15 -12.74
C LEU A 86 6.89 -16.24 -11.54
N GLY A 87 6.52 -14.98 -11.80
CA GLY A 87 6.03 -14.06 -10.76
C GLY A 87 4.74 -14.54 -10.09
N LEU A 88 3.81 -15.17 -10.83
CA LEU A 88 2.56 -15.73 -10.29
C LEU A 88 2.80 -16.97 -9.41
N LEU A 89 3.79 -17.78 -9.74
CA LEU A 89 4.15 -18.98 -8.98
C LEU A 89 4.86 -18.65 -7.67
N LYS A 90 5.44 -17.46 -7.54
CA LYS A 90 6.11 -16.93 -6.32
C LYS A 90 7.22 -17.84 -5.77
N ASP A 91 7.88 -18.60 -6.62
CA ASP A 91 9.00 -19.45 -6.21
C ASP A 91 10.31 -18.67 -6.22
N GLN A 92 11.05 -18.72 -5.11
CA GLN A 92 12.31 -17.99 -4.93
C GLN A 92 13.44 -18.49 -5.84
N THR A 93 13.34 -19.69 -6.39
CA THR A 93 14.33 -20.22 -7.35
C THR A 93 14.33 -19.43 -8.67
N ALA A 94 13.22 -18.71 -8.96
CA ALA A 94 13.12 -17.84 -10.14
C ALA A 94 13.96 -16.55 -10.03
N VAL A 95 14.42 -16.14 -8.85
CA VAL A 95 15.12 -14.85 -8.63
C VAL A 95 16.26 -14.65 -9.61
N THR A 96 17.16 -15.62 -9.74
CA THR A 96 18.34 -15.49 -10.61
C THR A 96 17.95 -15.26 -12.08
N MET A 97 16.94 -15.98 -12.58
CA MET A 97 16.45 -15.80 -13.94
C MET A 97 15.76 -14.44 -14.11
N LEU A 98 14.95 -14.01 -13.15
CA LEU A 98 14.29 -12.72 -13.18
C LEU A 98 15.29 -11.55 -13.15
N LEU A 99 16.41 -11.69 -12.43
CA LEU A 99 17.51 -10.72 -12.47
C LEU A 99 18.21 -10.67 -13.84
N THR A 100 18.26 -11.80 -14.55
CA THR A 100 18.79 -11.86 -15.93
C THR A 100 17.84 -11.16 -16.90
N THR A 101 16.54 -11.43 -16.81
CA THR A 101 15.52 -10.88 -17.71
C THR A 101 15.25 -9.37 -17.45
N LEU A 102 15.70 -8.81 -16.34
CA LEU A 102 15.77 -7.35 -16.17
C LEU A 102 16.64 -6.66 -17.23
N ARG A 103 17.58 -7.37 -17.85
CA ARG A 103 18.48 -6.85 -18.89
C ARG A 103 18.01 -7.19 -20.30
N ASP A 104 16.78 -7.66 -20.47
CA ASP A 104 16.24 -8.01 -21.79
C ASP A 104 16.22 -6.76 -22.71
N PRO A 105 16.57 -6.91 -24.00
CA PRO A 105 16.52 -5.78 -24.94
C PRO A 105 15.10 -5.21 -25.09
N VAL A 106 14.07 -6.03 -24.86
CA VAL A 106 12.67 -5.64 -25.03
C VAL A 106 12.10 -5.04 -23.72
N GLU A 107 11.56 -3.83 -23.83
CA GLU A 107 11.02 -3.07 -22.67
C GLU A 107 9.97 -3.85 -21.88
N SER A 108 9.03 -4.53 -22.57
CA SER A 108 7.93 -5.25 -21.92
C SER A 108 8.44 -6.40 -21.05
N VAL A 109 9.51 -7.08 -21.47
CA VAL A 109 10.15 -8.16 -20.70
C VAL A 109 10.83 -7.58 -19.45
N ARG A 110 11.60 -6.49 -19.59
CA ARG A 110 12.22 -5.81 -18.42
C ARG A 110 11.17 -5.36 -17.41
N ARG A 111 10.10 -4.73 -17.93
CA ARG A 111 8.98 -4.29 -17.09
C ARG A 111 8.36 -5.43 -16.31
N GLN A 112 8.05 -6.53 -17.02
CA GLN A 112 7.45 -7.71 -16.41
C GLN A 112 8.38 -8.36 -15.38
N SER A 113 9.72 -8.26 -15.58
CA SER A 113 10.72 -8.76 -14.63
C SER A 113 10.70 -7.97 -13.31
N ILE A 114 10.56 -6.63 -13.37
CA ILE A 114 10.38 -5.80 -12.16
C ILE A 114 9.12 -6.25 -11.39
N ILE A 115 7.99 -6.39 -12.11
CA ILE A 115 6.71 -6.81 -11.51
C ILE A 115 6.82 -8.20 -10.89
N ALA A 116 7.44 -9.16 -11.61
CA ALA A 116 7.62 -10.52 -11.13
C ALA A 116 8.50 -10.57 -9.87
N LEU A 117 9.60 -9.81 -9.83
CA LEU A 117 10.46 -9.70 -8.63
C LEU A 117 9.69 -9.15 -7.43
N VAL A 118 8.87 -8.12 -7.63
CA VAL A 118 8.00 -7.59 -6.54
C VAL A 118 7.01 -8.66 -6.10
N SER A 119 6.41 -9.41 -7.04
CA SER A 119 5.42 -10.46 -6.75
C SER A 119 5.94 -11.57 -5.86
N LEU A 120 7.25 -11.87 -5.91
CA LEU A 120 7.89 -12.88 -5.05
C LEU A 120 7.82 -12.51 -3.55
N TYR A 121 7.76 -11.22 -3.23
CA TYR A 121 7.83 -10.71 -1.86
C TYR A 121 6.54 -10.06 -1.38
N LEU A 122 5.59 -9.81 -2.30
CA LEU A 122 4.33 -9.16 -2.00
C LEU A 122 3.16 -10.14 -2.15
N ASP A 123 2.32 -10.26 -1.13
CA ASP A 123 1.15 -11.16 -1.15
C ASP A 123 -0.04 -10.61 -1.96
N ARG A 124 0.10 -9.46 -2.59
CA ARG A 124 -0.95 -8.76 -3.36
C ARG A 124 -0.59 -8.65 -4.84
N ASP A 125 -1.50 -8.09 -5.62
CA ASP A 125 -1.29 -7.85 -7.06
C ASP A 125 -0.20 -6.79 -7.28
N ALA A 126 1.01 -7.27 -7.57
CA ALA A 126 2.17 -6.43 -7.78
C ALA A 126 2.06 -5.61 -9.07
N GLU A 127 1.43 -6.13 -10.13
CA GLU A 127 1.23 -5.40 -11.38
C GLU A 127 0.42 -4.13 -11.14
N PHE A 128 -0.70 -4.27 -10.42
CA PHE A 128 -1.53 -3.12 -10.07
C PHE A 128 -0.76 -2.07 -9.24
N ILE A 129 0.04 -2.52 -8.27
CA ILE A 129 0.75 -1.63 -7.34
C ILE A 129 1.92 -0.92 -8.02
N VAL A 130 2.69 -1.64 -8.86
CA VAL A 130 3.88 -1.09 -9.52
C VAL A 130 3.50 -0.20 -10.70
N THR A 131 2.50 -0.59 -11.51
CA THR A 131 2.22 0.08 -12.78
C THR A 131 1.16 1.18 -12.71
N ARG A 132 0.25 1.13 -11.72
CA ARG A 132 -0.79 2.14 -11.61
C ARG A 132 -0.27 3.45 -11.08
N VAL A 133 -0.31 4.47 -11.94
CA VAL A 133 -0.24 5.86 -11.50
C VAL A 133 -1.49 6.12 -10.67
N SER A 134 -1.37 6.16 -9.36
CA SER A 134 -2.41 6.73 -8.53
C SER A 134 -2.53 8.22 -8.89
N LYS A 135 -3.42 8.56 -9.84
CA LYS A 135 -3.80 9.94 -10.13
C LYS A 135 -4.53 10.62 -8.96
N LYS A 136 -4.82 9.88 -7.90
CA LYS A 136 -5.30 10.45 -6.64
C LYS A 136 -4.11 11.02 -5.90
N VAL A 137 -3.69 12.20 -6.35
CA VAL A 137 -2.63 12.95 -5.70
C VAL A 137 -3.01 13.28 -4.26
N TYR A 138 -4.29 13.45 -3.97
CA TYR A 138 -4.75 13.68 -2.59
C TYR A 138 -6.18 13.16 -2.45
N LYS A 139 -6.41 12.19 -1.57
CA LYS A 139 -7.74 12.01 -0.99
C LYS A 139 -8.07 13.34 -0.32
N THR A 140 -9.21 13.90 -0.64
CA THR A 140 -9.63 15.27 -0.32
C THR A 140 -9.68 15.57 1.19
N VAL A 141 -9.47 14.59 2.05
CA VAL A 141 -9.65 14.71 3.50
C VAL A 141 -8.32 14.63 4.27
N ASN A 142 -7.42 13.73 3.93
CA ASN A 142 -6.10 13.64 4.58
C ASN A 142 -5.11 12.85 3.71
N PRO A 143 -4.12 13.51 3.08
CA PRO A 143 -3.08 12.83 2.31
C PRO A 143 -2.16 11.96 3.19
N PHE A 144 -2.25 12.12 4.49
CA PHE A 144 -1.44 11.44 5.48
C PHE A 144 -2.14 10.23 6.11
N SER A 145 -3.31 9.81 5.61
CA SER A 145 -4.04 8.65 6.12
C SER A 145 -3.32 7.31 5.93
N ASP A 146 -2.33 7.25 5.02
CA ASP A 146 -1.56 6.02 4.73
C ASP A 146 -0.34 5.83 5.68
N GLN A 147 -0.38 6.41 6.87
CA GLN A 147 0.80 6.74 7.66
C GLN A 147 1.50 5.63 8.39
N VAL A 148 0.81 4.63 8.85
CA VAL A 148 1.40 3.79 9.91
C VAL A 148 1.35 2.33 9.52
N GLY A 149 2.42 1.83 8.88
CA GLY A 149 2.66 0.40 8.79
C GLY A 149 1.65 -0.44 7.99
N SER A 150 0.45 0.08 7.80
CA SER A 150 -0.67 -0.59 7.16
C SER A 150 -0.81 -0.32 5.66
N ASP A 151 0.19 0.31 5.01
CA ASP A 151 0.16 0.49 3.56
C ASP A 151 0.16 -0.89 2.88
N PRO A 152 -0.98 -1.32 2.32
CA PRO A 152 -1.10 -2.63 1.70
C PRO A 152 -0.25 -2.77 0.44
N SER A 153 0.34 -1.69 -0.02
CA SER A 153 1.21 -1.66 -1.19
C SER A 153 2.70 -1.83 -0.85
N VAL A 154 3.03 -2.16 0.39
CA VAL A 154 4.42 -2.37 0.85
C VAL A 154 4.55 -3.77 1.42
N ILE A 155 5.72 -4.37 1.24
CA ILE A 155 6.02 -5.68 1.86
C ILE A 155 5.96 -5.60 3.39
N GLU A 156 5.61 -6.72 4.02
CA GLU A 156 5.62 -6.84 5.47
C GLU A 156 7.03 -6.66 6.04
N SER A 157 7.14 -6.11 7.24
CA SER A 157 8.43 -5.75 7.86
C SER A 157 9.36 -6.95 8.11
N TYR A 158 8.81 -8.15 8.22
CA TYR A 158 9.57 -9.38 8.41
C TYR A 158 10.02 -10.02 7.08
N VAL A 159 9.55 -9.55 5.93
CA VAL A 159 9.97 -10.05 4.61
C VAL A 159 11.34 -9.48 4.28
N LYS A 160 12.30 -10.36 4.07
CA LYS A 160 13.66 -9.97 3.69
C LYS A 160 13.84 -10.09 2.18
N VAL A 161 14.22 -8.99 1.54
CA VAL A 161 14.56 -8.94 0.12
C VAL A 161 16.08 -8.95 -0.03
N PRO A 162 16.66 -9.85 -0.84
CA PRO A 162 18.11 -9.86 -1.07
C PRO A 162 18.61 -8.52 -1.63
N PRO A 163 19.75 -7.98 -1.16
CA PRO A 163 20.34 -6.75 -1.66
C PRO A 163 20.52 -6.75 -3.19
N SER A 164 20.87 -7.90 -3.77
CA SER A 164 21.04 -8.06 -5.23
C SER A 164 19.76 -7.74 -6.02
N VAL A 165 18.58 -8.04 -5.47
CA VAL A 165 17.28 -7.70 -6.08
C VAL A 165 17.10 -6.17 -6.05
N ILE A 166 17.33 -5.55 -4.90
CA ILE A 166 17.22 -4.10 -4.74
C ILE A 166 18.19 -3.37 -5.65
N ASP A 167 19.46 -3.77 -5.68
CA ASP A 167 20.51 -3.14 -6.50
C ASP A 167 20.23 -3.27 -8.01
N SER A 168 19.73 -4.45 -8.43
CA SER A 168 19.39 -4.69 -9.83
C SER A 168 18.21 -3.83 -10.27
N ILE A 169 17.13 -3.75 -9.47
CA ILE A 169 16.00 -2.85 -9.76
C ILE A 169 16.45 -1.39 -9.75
N ALA A 170 17.30 -0.99 -8.79
CA ALA A 170 17.81 0.38 -8.70
C ALA A 170 18.68 0.78 -9.92
N GLY A 171 19.30 -0.18 -10.60
CA GLY A 171 19.97 0.05 -11.88
C GLY A 171 19.04 0.56 -12.99
N HIS A 172 17.75 0.27 -12.90
CA HIS A 172 16.73 0.71 -13.87
C HIS A 172 16.14 2.09 -13.61
N LEU A 173 16.60 2.81 -12.59
CA LEU A 173 16.27 4.23 -12.40
C LEU A 173 16.82 5.13 -13.53
N VAL A 174 17.77 4.63 -14.31
CA VAL A 174 18.35 5.30 -15.49
C VAL A 174 18.04 4.56 -16.80
N ASP A 175 17.05 3.67 -16.81
CA ASP A 175 16.63 2.97 -18.05
C ASP A 175 16.21 3.98 -19.13
N PRO A 176 16.48 3.71 -20.42
CA PRO A 176 16.01 4.55 -21.52
C PRO A 176 14.51 4.79 -21.50
N SER A 177 13.71 3.78 -21.12
CA SER A 177 12.26 3.90 -21.00
C SER A 177 11.87 4.64 -19.72
N SER A 178 11.09 5.72 -19.85
CA SER A 178 10.51 6.42 -18.70
C SER A 178 9.57 5.52 -17.87
N ASN A 179 8.83 4.61 -18.51
CA ASN A 179 7.97 3.66 -17.81
C ASN A 179 8.78 2.75 -16.89
N ILE A 180 9.90 2.23 -17.38
CA ILE A 180 10.79 1.38 -16.58
C ILE A 180 11.38 2.15 -15.39
N ARG A 181 11.83 3.40 -15.61
CA ARG A 181 12.32 4.25 -14.50
C ARG A 181 11.27 4.44 -13.41
N LEU A 182 10.02 4.72 -13.82
CA LEU A 182 8.89 4.88 -12.88
C LEU A 182 8.57 3.59 -12.12
N ASP A 183 8.52 2.46 -12.83
CA ASP A 183 8.20 1.17 -12.23
C ASP A 183 9.33 0.71 -11.29
N ALA A 184 10.59 0.98 -11.63
CA ALA A 184 11.73 0.73 -10.76
C ALA A 184 11.65 1.56 -9.47
N ALA A 185 11.39 2.87 -9.58
CA ALA A 185 11.23 3.73 -8.40
C ALA A 185 10.12 3.21 -7.47
N ARG A 186 8.94 2.88 -8.03
CA ARG A 186 7.81 2.35 -7.25
C ARG A 186 8.12 1.00 -6.61
N ALA A 187 8.74 0.09 -7.36
CA ALA A 187 9.15 -1.22 -6.87
C ALA A 187 10.09 -1.11 -5.66
N LEU A 188 11.05 -0.19 -5.72
CA LEU A 188 11.96 0.07 -4.60
C LEU A 188 11.23 0.55 -3.35
N GLY A 189 10.22 1.41 -3.51
CA GLY A 189 9.36 1.81 -2.39
C GLY A 189 8.58 0.63 -1.82
N VAL A 190 7.94 -0.19 -2.68
CA VAL A 190 7.18 -1.38 -2.28
C VAL A 190 8.05 -2.39 -1.53
N LEU A 191 9.25 -2.63 -2.01
CA LEU A 191 10.23 -3.56 -1.43
C LEU A 191 11.02 -2.96 -0.26
N ARG A 192 10.71 -1.75 0.20
CA ARG A 192 11.46 -1.03 1.25
C ARG A 192 12.96 -1.03 1.00
N GLY A 193 13.34 -0.73 -0.24
CA GLY A 193 14.70 -0.85 -0.77
C GLY A 193 15.68 0.17 -0.20
N GLN A 194 15.97 0.12 1.10
CA GLN A 194 16.91 1.02 1.78
C GLN A 194 18.27 1.14 1.07
N PRO A 195 18.92 0.06 0.59
CA PRO A 195 20.19 0.18 -0.12
C PRO A 195 20.14 1.05 -1.40
N ALA A 196 18.94 1.24 -1.97
CA ALA A 196 18.75 2.04 -3.18
C ALA A 196 18.61 3.54 -2.93
N VAL A 197 18.55 4.00 -1.68
CA VAL A 197 18.35 5.43 -1.34
C VAL A 197 19.34 6.35 -2.04
N PRO A 198 20.65 6.08 -2.12
CA PRO A 198 21.58 6.94 -2.84
C PRO A 198 21.23 7.07 -4.34
N LYS A 199 20.84 5.98 -5.02
CA LYS A 199 20.44 5.99 -6.43
C LYS A 199 19.10 6.69 -6.63
N LEU A 200 18.17 6.58 -5.71
CA LEU A 200 16.91 7.34 -5.72
C LEU A 200 17.17 8.84 -5.59
N LEU A 201 18.10 9.26 -4.73
CA LEU A 201 18.49 10.68 -4.61
C LEU A 201 19.16 11.21 -5.91
N GLU A 202 19.94 10.41 -6.62
CA GLU A 202 20.43 10.78 -7.95
C GLU A 202 19.27 10.93 -8.95
N GLY A 203 18.30 10.02 -8.92
CA GLY A 203 17.09 10.12 -9.75
C GLY A 203 16.27 11.39 -9.47
N MET A 204 16.27 11.91 -8.25
CA MET A 204 15.65 13.22 -7.93
C MET A 204 16.30 14.38 -8.65
N LYS A 205 17.61 14.36 -8.87
CA LYS A 205 18.36 15.45 -9.53
C LYS A 205 18.12 15.50 -11.04
N THR A 206 17.98 14.35 -11.68
CA THR A 206 17.94 14.19 -13.14
C THR A 206 16.55 13.84 -13.68
N GLY A 207 15.62 13.43 -12.82
CA GLY A 207 14.30 12.97 -13.21
C GLY A 207 13.35 14.08 -13.63
N ASP A 208 12.42 13.74 -14.52
CA ASP A 208 11.23 14.55 -14.76
C ASP A 208 10.30 14.56 -13.54
N ALA A 209 9.26 15.41 -13.57
CA ALA A 209 8.32 15.54 -12.45
C ALA A 209 7.67 14.20 -12.03
N ASN A 210 7.31 13.34 -12.98
CA ASN A 210 6.69 12.05 -12.67
C ASN A 210 7.65 11.11 -11.93
N LEU A 211 8.92 11.07 -12.35
CA LEU A 211 9.94 10.28 -11.69
C LEU A 211 10.25 10.82 -10.29
N LYS A 212 10.38 12.13 -10.13
CA LYS A 212 10.55 12.77 -8.81
C LYS A 212 9.41 12.41 -7.86
N ILE A 213 8.16 12.50 -8.31
CA ILE A 213 6.98 12.11 -7.51
C ILE A 213 7.01 10.63 -7.12
N ALA A 214 7.37 9.74 -8.06
CA ALA A 214 7.48 8.31 -7.76
C ALA A 214 8.57 8.02 -6.73
N ILE A 215 9.72 8.72 -6.81
CA ILE A 215 10.82 8.60 -5.86
C ILE A 215 10.42 9.16 -4.48
N LEU A 216 9.79 10.33 -4.41
CA LEU A 216 9.29 10.91 -3.16
C LEU A 216 8.35 9.94 -2.43
N ARG A 217 7.43 9.32 -3.16
CA ARG A 217 6.55 8.27 -2.62
C ARG A 217 7.32 7.06 -2.12
N SER A 218 8.41 6.72 -2.76
CA SER A 218 9.27 5.61 -2.33
C SER A 218 10.00 5.90 -1.04
N PHE A 219 10.47 7.14 -0.82
CA PHE A 219 11.15 7.50 0.41
C PHE A 219 10.29 7.33 1.66
N TYR A 220 9.02 7.78 1.66
CA TYR A 220 8.19 7.56 2.85
C TYR A 220 7.82 6.08 3.06
N LYS A 221 7.76 5.26 2.00
CA LYS A 221 7.56 3.81 2.09
C LYS A 221 8.79 3.10 2.67
N ILE A 222 9.97 3.51 2.24
CA ILE A 222 11.26 3.04 2.77
C ILE A 222 11.45 3.49 4.22
N ARG A 223 10.92 4.68 4.60
CA ARG A 223 11.04 5.30 5.93
C ARG A 223 12.47 5.66 6.31
N ASP A 224 13.24 6.14 5.35
CA ASP A 224 14.59 6.63 5.60
C ASP A 224 14.60 8.14 5.84
N THR A 225 14.81 8.55 7.08
CA THR A 225 14.88 9.96 7.47
C THR A 225 16.20 10.63 7.08
N SER A 226 17.21 9.88 6.63
CA SER A 226 18.48 10.47 6.18
C SER A 226 18.35 11.33 4.93
N VAL A 227 17.22 11.20 4.19
CA VAL A 227 16.94 11.97 2.97
C VAL A 227 16.41 13.38 3.24
N ASP A 228 16.05 13.71 4.48
CA ASP A 228 15.34 14.94 4.87
C ASP A 228 15.96 16.20 4.26
N GLU A 229 17.26 16.42 4.49
CA GLU A 229 17.97 17.62 4.01
C GLU A 229 18.06 17.66 2.47
N ALA A 230 18.25 16.51 1.85
CA ALA A 230 18.34 16.41 0.40
C ALA A 230 17.00 16.73 -0.29
N LEU A 231 15.87 16.61 0.42
CA LEU A 231 14.55 16.90 -0.12
C LEU A 231 14.13 18.38 0.03
N LEU A 232 14.76 19.18 0.91
CA LEU A 232 14.38 20.57 1.15
C LEU A 232 14.33 21.44 -0.14
N PRO A 233 15.28 21.33 -1.10
CA PRO A 233 15.23 22.11 -2.35
C PRO A 233 13.95 21.87 -3.16
N TYR A 234 13.36 20.67 -3.09
CA TYR A 234 12.17 20.30 -3.87
C TYR A 234 10.87 20.92 -3.33
N LEU A 235 10.87 21.51 -2.13
CA LEU A 235 9.81 22.40 -1.67
C LEU A 235 9.66 23.66 -2.55
N LYS A 236 10.68 23.98 -3.35
CA LYS A 236 10.71 25.09 -4.31
C LYS A 236 10.81 24.61 -5.76
N ASP A 237 10.54 23.32 -6.04
CA ASP A 237 10.59 22.78 -7.40
C ASP A 237 9.65 23.57 -8.33
N ALA A 238 10.02 23.70 -9.60
CA ALA A 238 9.19 24.39 -10.59
C ALA A 238 7.81 23.71 -10.75
N ASP A 239 7.76 22.39 -10.66
CA ASP A 239 6.53 21.61 -10.74
C ASP A 239 5.75 21.66 -9.42
N LYS A 240 4.47 22.06 -9.49
CA LYS A 240 3.60 22.19 -8.32
C LYS A 240 3.31 20.86 -7.61
N ASP A 241 3.22 19.78 -8.38
CA ASP A 241 2.90 18.46 -7.85
C ASP A 241 4.13 17.85 -7.16
N VAL A 242 5.34 18.16 -7.63
CA VAL A 242 6.59 17.83 -6.92
C VAL A 242 6.67 18.57 -5.57
N ARG A 243 6.37 19.90 -5.56
CA ARG A 243 6.32 20.66 -4.29
C ARG A 243 5.36 20.04 -3.28
N ALA A 244 4.14 19.72 -3.75
CA ALA A 244 3.11 19.11 -2.95
C ALA A 244 3.51 17.73 -2.41
N GLU A 245 4.05 16.85 -3.26
CA GLU A 245 4.50 15.52 -2.86
C GLU A 245 5.71 15.59 -1.90
N THR A 246 6.57 16.59 -2.05
CA THR A 246 7.69 16.83 -1.11
C THR A 246 7.18 17.16 0.29
N LEU A 247 6.16 18.04 0.40
CA LEU A 247 5.51 18.33 1.69
C LEU A 247 4.93 17.06 2.33
N VAL A 248 4.22 16.24 1.54
CA VAL A 248 3.66 14.98 2.03
C VAL A 248 4.77 14.05 2.52
N THR A 249 5.80 13.85 1.72
CA THR A 249 6.93 12.97 2.05
C THR A 249 7.64 13.40 3.33
N LEU A 250 8.01 14.67 3.44
CA LEU A 250 8.69 15.21 4.62
C LEU A 250 7.80 15.18 5.87
N GLY A 251 6.48 15.41 5.71
CA GLY A 251 5.51 15.25 6.78
C GLY A 251 5.42 13.81 7.27
N LEU A 252 5.30 12.84 6.35
CA LEU A 252 5.23 11.40 6.66
C LEU A 252 6.53 10.87 7.28
N LEU A 253 7.68 11.41 6.88
CA LEU A 253 8.98 11.15 7.51
C LEU A 253 9.13 11.87 8.87
N ARG A 254 8.17 12.73 9.24
CA ARG A 254 8.20 13.56 10.47
C ARG A 254 9.48 14.39 10.59
N SER A 255 9.91 14.97 9.47
CA SER A 255 11.16 15.71 9.39
C SER A 255 11.12 17.02 10.18
N LYS A 256 11.73 17.03 11.35
CA LYS A 256 11.91 18.28 12.14
C LYS A 256 12.79 19.30 11.42
N LYS A 257 13.75 18.84 10.63
CA LYS A 257 14.65 19.71 9.84
C LYS A 257 13.90 20.50 8.78
N ALA A 258 12.80 19.96 8.27
CA ALA A 258 11.97 20.61 7.25
C ALA A 258 10.98 21.65 7.80
N LEU A 259 10.74 21.68 9.12
CA LEU A 259 9.74 22.57 9.73
C LEU A 259 9.89 24.05 9.32
N PRO A 260 11.09 24.68 9.33
CA PRO A 260 11.22 26.09 8.96
C PRO A 260 10.77 26.35 7.50
N GLU A 261 11.09 25.44 6.58
CA GLU A 261 10.68 25.58 5.18
C GLU A 261 9.18 25.27 4.99
N MET A 262 8.63 24.26 5.69
CA MET A 262 7.19 23.99 5.71
C MET A 262 6.40 25.17 6.23
N GLN A 263 6.86 25.81 7.33
CA GLN A 263 6.24 27.01 7.88
C GLN A 263 6.28 28.15 6.87
N ARG A 264 7.41 28.36 6.18
CA ARG A 264 7.51 29.37 5.14
C ARG A 264 6.51 29.14 3.99
N VAL A 265 6.38 27.88 3.52
CA VAL A 265 5.39 27.52 2.49
C VAL A 265 3.97 27.83 2.98
N TYR A 266 3.64 27.50 4.22
CA TYR A 266 2.34 27.80 4.83
C TYR A 266 2.09 29.32 4.89
N ASP A 267 3.03 30.10 5.40
CA ASP A 267 2.91 31.56 5.59
C ASP A 267 2.75 32.30 4.25
N GLN A 268 3.37 31.78 3.19
CA GLN A 268 3.26 32.33 1.83
C GLN A 268 1.98 31.93 1.10
N ASN A 269 1.27 30.88 1.56
CA ASN A 269 0.12 30.31 0.87
C ASN A 269 -1.05 29.94 1.81
N PRO A 270 -1.43 30.77 2.82
CA PRO A 270 -2.27 30.36 3.94
C PRO A 270 -3.64 29.83 3.52
N ASP A 271 -4.27 30.41 2.47
CA ASP A 271 -5.62 30.08 2.03
C ASP A 271 -5.66 29.23 0.75
N THR A 272 -4.57 28.55 0.46
CA THR A 272 -4.47 27.71 -0.73
C THR A 272 -4.40 26.23 -0.37
N LYS A 273 -4.61 25.36 -1.39
CA LYS A 273 -4.40 23.91 -1.22
C LYS A 273 -2.97 23.56 -0.79
N LEU A 274 -1.98 24.33 -1.27
CA LEU A 274 -0.57 24.11 -0.89
C LEU A 274 -0.34 24.52 0.56
N GLY A 275 -0.95 25.62 1.01
CA GLY A 275 -0.88 26.06 2.41
C GLY A 275 -1.53 25.07 3.37
N LEU A 276 -2.72 24.55 3.04
CA LEU A 276 -3.34 23.48 3.82
C LEU A 276 -2.43 22.25 3.91
N LEU A 277 -1.82 21.86 2.80
CA LEU A 277 -0.92 20.71 2.77
C LEU A 277 0.34 20.93 3.61
N ALA A 278 0.91 22.14 3.55
CA ALA A 278 2.04 22.52 4.39
C ALA A 278 1.67 22.49 5.89
N PHE A 279 0.49 23.03 6.23
CA PHE A 279 -0.03 22.95 7.60
C PHE A 279 -0.21 21.51 8.07
N GLN A 280 -0.81 20.65 7.25
CA GLN A 280 -0.96 19.23 7.53
C GLN A 280 0.40 18.55 7.74
N ALA A 281 1.40 18.86 6.90
CA ALA A 281 2.76 18.35 7.05
C ALA A 281 3.40 18.78 8.38
N ILE A 282 3.23 20.04 8.78
CA ILE A 282 3.67 20.56 10.11
C ILE A 282 2.98 19.80 11.23
N CYS A 283 1.66 19.57 11.13
CA CYS A 283 0.91 18.79 12.12
C CYS A 283 1.37 17.33 12.19
N MET A 284 1.84 16.77 11.06
CA MET A 284 2.42 15.43 11.03
C MET A 284 3.73 15.34 11.79
N VAL A 285 4.57 16.34 11.68
CA VAL A 285 5.82 16.41 12.45
C VAL A 285 5.50 16.46 13.95
N GLY A 286 4.48 17.22 14.36
CA GLY A 286 4.03 17.30 15.74
C GLY A 286 5.10 17.86 16.68
N ASP A 287 5.78 18.94 16.28
CA ASP A 287 6.77 19.59 17.13
C ASP A 287 6.14 20.63 18.04
N ALA A 288 6.63 20.72 19.28
CA ALA A 288 6.12 21.62 20.31
C ALA A 288 6.20 23.11 19.91
N SER A 289 7.15 23.49 19.05
CA SER A 289 7.26 24.87 18.54
C SER A 289 6.03 25.32 17.76
N SER A 290 5.27 24.39 17.19
CA SER A 290 4.06 24.65 16.41
C SER A 290 2.77 24.61 17.23
N LEU A 291 2.83 24.35 18.55
CA LEU A 291 1.65 24.14 19.40
C LEU A 291 0.68 25.34 19.42
N ASN A 292 1.21 26.56 19.41
CA ASN A 292 0.37 27.77 19.39
C ASN A 292 -0.41 27.89 18.07
N LEU A 293 0.22 27.56 16.95
CA LEU A 293 -0.45 27.52 15.65
C LEU A 293 -1.56 26.46 15.64
N PHE A 294 -1.30 25.28 16.22
CA PHE A 294 -2.32 24.21 16.31
C PHE A 294 -3.50 24.65 17.17
N LYS A 295 -3.29 25.27 18.33
CA LYS A 295 -4.35 25.82 19.19
C LYS A 295 -5.21 26.86 18.45
N GLN A 296 -4.61 27.72 17.67
CA GLN A 296 -5.33 28.71 16.85
C GLN A 296 -6.20 28.01 15.82
N LYS A 297 -5.66 27.02 15.10
CA LYS A 297 -6.34 26.29 14.03
C LYS A 297 -7.38 25.27 14.51
N LEU A 298 -7.47 24.93 15.78
CA LEU A 298 -8.60 24.18 16.34
C LEU A 298 -9.96 24.87 16.17
N LYS A 299 -9.97 26.16 15.92
CA LYS A 299 -11.19 26.99 15.75
C LYS A 299 -11.37 27.49 14.32
N ASP A 300 -10.57 26.97 13.39
CA ASP A 300 -10.62 27.39 11.99
C ASP A 300 -12.00 27.07 11.37
N PRO A 301 -12.57 27.93 10.53
CA PRO A 301 -13.83 27.65 9.84
C PRO A 301 -13.76 26.37 9.00
N ASP A 302 -12.60 26.05 8.42
CA ASP A 302 -12.41 24.90 7.54
C ASP A 302 -12.10 23.62 8.33
N LYS A 303 -12.91 22.56 8.12
CA LYS A 303 -12.75 21.25 8.77
C LYS A 303 -11.34 20.66 8.66
N PRO A 304 -10.68 20.65 7.49
CA PRO A 304 -9.34 20.08 7.32
C PRO A 304 -8.31 20.70 8.24
N TYR A 305 -8.40 22.01 8.51
CA TYR A 305 -7.51 22.68 9.46
C TYR A 305 -7.79 22.24 10.89
N ARG A 306 -9.07 22.11 11.30
CA ARG A 306 -9.42 21.66 12.65
C ARG A 306 -8.97 20.21 12.90
N ILE A 307 -9.17 19.32 11.92
CA ILE A 307 -8.71 17.93 12.00
C ILE A 307 -7.19 17.89 12.17
N ALA A 308 -6.44 18.53 11.26
CA ALA A 308 -4.98 18.52 11.28
C ALA A 308 -4.44 19.14 12.58
N ALA A 309 -5.04 20.25 13.06
CA ALA A 309 -4.66 20.89 14.30
C ALA A 309 -4.79 19.96 15.52
N ALA A 310 -5.93 19.24 15.62
CA ALA A 310 -6.14 18.26 16.69
C ALA A 310 -5.11 17.12 16.62
N GLU A 311 -4.85 16.61 15.41
CA GLU A 311 -3.83 15.59 15.17
C GLU A 311 -2.41 16.09 15.53
N GLY A 312 -2.08 17.33 15.18
CA GLY A 312 -0.80 17.95 15.56
C GLY A 312 -0.64 18.06 17.07
N ILE A 313 -1.68 18.49 17.78
CA ILE A 313 -1.70 18.52 19.26
C ILE A 313 -1.51 17.13 19.85
N ALA A 314 -2.20 16.12 19.30
CA ALA A 314 -2.04 14.73 19.74
C ALA A 314 -0.59 14.24 19.64
N ARG A 315 0.11 14.64 18.57
CA ARG A 315 1.51 14.25 18.32
C ARG A 315 2.51 15.01 19.18
N VAL A 316 2.22 16.28 19.50
CA VAL A 316 3.00 17.03 20.50
C VAL A 316 2.86 16.39 21.88
N GLY A 317 1.66 15.98 22.27
CA GLY A 317 1.41 15.27 23.54
C GLY A 317 1.53 16.13 24.78
N ASP A 318 1.45 17.46 24.69
CA ASP A 318 1.49 18.37 25.83
C ASP A 318 0.12 18.42 26.53
N ALA A 319 0.01 17.75 27.69
CA ALA A 319 -1.22 17.65 28.45
C ALA A 319 -1.77 19.01 28.93
N SER A 320 -0.96 20.07 28.96
CA SER A 320 -1.40 21.41 29.40
C SER A 320 -2.50 22.02 28.52
N VAL A 321 -2.62 21.55 27.26
CA VAL A 321 -3.63 22.05 26.31
C VAL A 321 -4.91 21.19 26.28
N ALA A 322 -5.04 20.17 27.13
CA ALA A 322 -6.20 19.28 27.14
C ALA A 322 -7.52 20.04 27.31
N GLU A 323 -7.57 21.05 28.15
CA GLU A 323 -8.78 21.88 28.37
C GLU A 323 -9.12 22.74 27.14
N ASP A 324 -8.14 23.18 26.35
CA ASP A 324 -8.38 23.89 25.09
C ASP A 324 -9.05 22.97 24.07
N VAL A 325 -8.57 21.73 23.96
CA VAL A 325 -9.14 20.71 23.07
C VAL A 325 -10.53 20.29 23.55
N SER A 326 -10.74 20.10 24.85
CA SER A 326 -12.06 19.75 25.44
C SER A 326 -13.10 20.82 25.12
N ARG A 327 -12.75 22.10 25.28
CA ARG A 327 -13.66 23.23 24.96
C ARG A 327 -13.99 23.29 23.46
N ALA A 328 -13.03 22.93 22.57
CA ALA A 328 -13.24 22.82 21.15
C ALA A 328 -14.18 21.66 20.82
N TYR A 329 -13.92 20.48 21.41
CA TYR A 329 -14.71 19.26 21.22
C TYR A 329 -16.20 19.45 21.56
N ILE A 330 -16.51 20.11 22.70
CA ILE A 330 -17.90 20.34 23.14
C ILE A 330 -18.67 21.17 22.12
N LYS A 331 -18.00 22.07 21.39
CA LYS A 331 -18.62 22.96 20.38
C LYS A 331 -18.62 22.36 18.98
N GLU A 332 -17.86 21.29 18.75
CA GLU A 332 -17.69 20.70 17.44
C GLU A 332 -18.92 19.87 17.05
N LYS A 333 -19.39 20.06 15.83
CA LYS A 333 -20.54 19.33 15.25
C LYS A 333 -20.15 18.31 14.19
N GLU A 334 -18.99 18.51 13.57
CA GLU A 334 -18.50 17.64 12.50
C GLU A 334 -17.85 16.38 13.08
N PHE A 335 -18.39 15.22 12.72
CA PHE A 335 -17.99 13.95 13.32
C PHE A 335 -16.50 13.65 13.13
N GLY A 336 -15.93 13.89 11.93
CA GLY A 336 -14.50 13.69 11.67
C GLY A 336 -13.59 14.59 12.51
N CYS A 337 -14.02 15.84 12.82
CA CYS A 337 -13.32 16.73 13.73
C CYS A 337 -13.41 16.23 15.18
N GLN A 338 -14.60 15.72 15.59
CA GLN A 338 -14.75 15.11 16.92
C GLN A 338 -13.84 13.89 17.08
N LEU A 339 -13.68 13.06 16.06
CA LEU A 339 -12.75 11.93 16.08
C LEU A 339 -11.30 12.39 16.26
N ALA A 340 -10.86 13.40 15.50
CA ALA A 340 -9.50 13.94 15.63
C ALA A 340 -9.26 14.56 17.02
N MET A 341 -10.23 15.29 17.56
CA MET A 341 -10.16 15.84 18.90
C MET A 341 -10.19 14.74 19.98
N SER A 342 -10.95 13.64 19.76
CA SER A 342 -10.94 12.48 20.66
C SER A 342 -9.58 11.78 20.67
N PHE A 343 -8.95 11.65 19.51
CA PHE A 343 -7.58 11.16 19.42
C PHE A 343 -6.61 12.06 20.20
N ALA A 344 -6.72 13.39 20.03
CA ALA A 344 -5.91 14.33 20.79
C ALA A 344 -6.14 14.21 22.30
N LEU A 345 -7.39 14.21 22.74
CA LEU A 345 -7.74 14.10 24.16
C LEU A 345 -7.23 12.79 24.78
N TYR A 346 -7.38 11.67 24.07
CA TYR A 346 -6.81 10.40 24.52
C TYR A 346 -5.29 10.49 24.68
N ARG A 347 -4.58 11.05 23.69
CA ARG A 347 -3.13 11.25 23.75
C ARG A 347 -2.68 12.21 24.85
N LEU A 348 -3.56 13.11 25.26
CA LEU A 348 -3.35 14.06 26.37
C LEU A 348 -3.79 13.49 27.76
N GLY A 349 -4.08 12.18 27.84
CA GLY A 349 -4.38 11.48 29.08
C GLY A 349 -5.88 11.37 29.44
N ARG A 350 -6.78 11.82 28.56
CA ARG A 350 -8.23 11.69 28.75
C ARG A 350 -8.71 10.36 28.10
N THR A 351 -8.48 9.27 28.81
CA THR A 351 -8.64 7.89 28.27
C THR A 351 -10.06 7.54 27.91
N GLU A 352 -11.07 8.18 28.47
CA GLU A 352 -12.49 7.99 28.18
C GLU A 352 -12.86 8.27 26.70
N TYR A 353 -12.09 9.09 26.00
CA TYR A 353 -12.35 9.44 24.61
C TYR A 353 -12.04 8.31 23.60
N ILE A 354 -11.45 7.20 24.06
CA ILE A 354 -11.18 6.03 23.19
C ILE A 354 -12.48 5.36 22.68
N GLU A 355 -13.57 5.42 23.48
CA GLU A 355 -14.87 4.87 23.07
C GLU A 355 -15.45 5.61 21.86
N LYS A 356 -15.19 6.92 21.75
CA LYS A 356 -15.57 7.68 20.54
C LYS A 356 -14.81 7.21 19.31
N LEU A 357 -13.54 6.86 19.47
CA LEU A 357 -12.75 6.29 18.36
C LEU A 357 -13.30 4.90 17.94
N ILE A 358 -13.66 4.04 18.89
CA ILE A 358 -14.30 2.75 18.59
C ILE A 358 -15.57 2.96 17.75
N SER A 359 -16.42 3.93 18.12
CA SER A 359 -17.63 4.24 17.35
C SER A 359 -17.34 4.69 15.91
N GLY A 360 -16.19 5.30 15.67
CA GLY A 360 -15.76 5.74 14.34
C GLY A 360 -15.35 4.59 13.40
N LEU A 361 -15.06 3.39 13.92
CA LEU A 361 -14.79 2.21 13.10
C LEU A 361 -16.04 1.70 12.37
N ASP A 362 -17.23 1.99 12.89
CA ASP A 362 -18.52 1.63 12.28
C ASP A 362 -18.92 2.56 11.13
N GLU A 363 -18.27 3.70 11.01
CA GLU A 363 -18.61 4.75 10.06
C GLU A 363 -17.79 4.63 8.76
N THR A 364 -18.45 4.32 7.66
CA THR A 364 -17.83 4.04 6.35
C THR A 364 -16.85 5.12 5.87
N TYR A 365 -17.12 6.39 6.19
CA TYR A 365 -16.27 7.51 5.74
C TYR A 365 -15.07 7.80 6.65
N TYR A 366 -15.07 7.29 7.87
CA TYR A 366 -14.09 7.67 8.90
C TYR A 366 -13.23 6.52 9.41
N HIS A 367 -13.54 5.28 9.06
CA HIS A 367 -12.84 4.11 9.55
C HIS A 367 -11.32 4.16 9.27
N GLU A 368 -10.90 4.58 8.05
CA GLU A 368 -9.47 4.71 7.71
C GLU A 368 -8.76 5.74 8.62
N GLN A 369 -9.44 6.85 8.95
CA GLN A 369 -8.93 7.86 9.88
C GLN A 369 -8.73 7.27 11.28
N VAL A 370 -9.72 6.52 11.77
CA VAL A 370 -9.68 5.92 13.10
C VAL A 370 -8.66 4.78 13.18
N GLU A 371 -8.56 3.94 12.15
CA GLU A 371 -7.50 2.93 12.05
C GLU A 371 -6.12 3.57 12.20
N ALA A 372 -5.86 4.69 11.49
CA ALA A 372 -4.62 5.41 11.59
C ALA A 372 -4.37 5.93 13.03
N TYR A 373 -5.40 6.40 13.71
CA TYR A 373 -5.28 6.84 15.11
C TYR A 373 -4.93 5.68 16.04
N PHE A 374 -5.57 4.54 15.92
CA PHE A 374 -5.23 3.36 16.73
C PHE A 374 -3.81 2.88 16.46
N LEU A 375 -3.36 2.92 15.19
CA LEU A 375 -1.99 2.59 14.84
C LEU A 375 -0.98 3.56 15.47
N GLU A 376 -1.30 4.86 15.58
CA GLU A 376 -0.45 5.85 16.25
C GLU A 376 -0.51 5.75 17.79
N ILE A 377 -1.64 5.33 18.36
CA ILE A 377 -1.76 5.05 19.80
C ILE A 377 -0.89 3.83 20.15
N GLY A 378 -0.92 2.80 19.31
CA GLY A 378 -0.12 1.60 19.51
C GLY A 378 -0.63 0.70 20.63
N ALA A 379 0.29 0.02 21.32
CA ALA A 379 0.00 -0.97 22.35
C ALA A 379 -1.02 -0.52 23.44
N PRO A 380 -1.08 0.74 23.90
CA PRO A 380 -2.11 1.18 24.86
C PRO A 380 -3.55 0.98 24.38
N ALA A 381 -3.82 0.89 23.06
CA ALA A 381 -5.15 0.64 22.54
C ALA A 381 -5.55 -0.86 22.55
N VAL A 382 -4.60 -1.78 22.62
CA VAL A 382 -4.85 -3.23 22.49
C VAL A 382 -5.95 -3.73 23.42
N PRO A 383 -5.99 -3.42 24.74
CA PRO A 383 -7.00 -3.94 25.62
C PRO A 383 -8.44 -3.58 25.23
N VAL A 384 -8.66 -2.33 24.78
CA VAL A 384 -9.99 -1.87 24.38
C VAL A 384 -10.38 -2.46 23.02
N LEU A 385 -9.43 -2.61 22.09
CA LEU A 385 -9.71 -3.24 20.80
C LEU A 385 -10.05 -4.71 20.96
N VAL A 386 -9.32 -5.46 21.79
CA VAL A 386 -9.60 -6.87 22.11
C VAL A 386 -11.00 -7.03 22.71
N LYS A 387 -11.41 -6.16 23.64
CA LYS A 387 -12.75 -6.18 24.24
C LYS A 387 -13.88 -6.04 23.21
N ASN A 388 -13.59 -5.39 22.06
CA ASN A 388 -14.56 -5.14 21.00
C ASN A 388 -14.53 -6.18 19.85
N LEU A 389 -13.74 -7.24 19.93
CA LEU A 389 -13.65 -8.27 18.88
C LEU A 389 -14.93 -9.05 18.61
N ASN A 390 -15.90 -9.01 19.51
CA ASN A 390 -17.23 -9.62 19.34
C ASN A 390 -18.28 -8.63 18.81
N ASN A 391 -17.89 -7.51 18.24
CA ASN A 391 -18.79 -6.50 17.67
C ASN A 391 -19.76 -7.16 16.67
N LYS A 392 -21.03 -6.72 16.68
CA LYS A 392 -22.06 -7.25 15.78
C LYS A 392 -21.76 -6.95 14.30
N ASN A 393 -21.15 -5.79 13.99
CA ASN A 393 -20.76 -5.44 12.66
C ASN A 393 -19.46 -6.15 12.24
N SER A 394 -19.52 -6.94 11.17
CA SER A 394 -18.36 -7.65 10.63
C SER A 394 -17.24 -6.72 10.12
N ASP A 395 -17.60 -5.53 9.60
CA ASP A 395 -16.62 -4.57 9.13
C ASP A 395 -15.78 -4.01 10.29
N VAL A 396 -16.42 -3.78 11.45
CA VAL A 396 -15.70 -3.41 12.68
C VAL A 396 -14.76 -4.53 13.11
N ARG A 397 -15.23 -5.80 13.16
CA ARG A 397 -14.39 -6.95 13.53
C ARG A 397 -13.17 -7.09 12.60
N LEU A 398 -13.38 -6.91 11.28
CA LEU A 398 -12.31 -6.95 10.29
C LEU A 398 -11.25 -5.87 10.59
N ARG A 399 -11.68 -4.63 10.85
CA ARG A 399 -10.78 -3.50 11.15
C ARG A 399 -10.03 -3.68 12.45
N LEU A 400 -10.70 -4.24 13.47
CA LEU A 400 -10.05 -4.61 14.73
C LEU A 400 -8.95 -5.64 14.51
N CYS A 401 -9.20 -6.69 13.68
CA CYS A 401 -8.16 -7.65 13.31
C CYS A 401 -6.97 -6.97 12.60
N LEU A 402 -7.27 -6.08 11.64
CA LEU A 402 -6.24 -5.34 10.92
C LEU A 402 -5.35 -4.55 11.88
N VAL A 403 -5.95 -3.72 12.73
CA VAL A 403 -5.20 -2.87 13.67
C VAL A 403 -4.43 -3.72 14.68
N LEU A 404 -5.08 -4.72 15.31
CA LEU A 404 -4.44 -5.60 16.28
C LEU A 404 -3.29 -6.41 15.66
N GLY A 405 -3.40 -6.78 14.39
CA GLY A 405 -2.30 -7.41 13.65
C GLY A 405 -1.06 -6.52 13.57
N TRP A 406 -1.20 -5.19 13.64
CA TRP A 406 -0.09 -4.24 13.60
C TRP A 406 0.45 -3.84 14.97
N ILE A 407 -0.44 -3.59 15.95
CA ILE A 407 -0.04 -3.03 17.25
C ILE A 407 -0.03 -4.04 18.40
N GLY A 408 -0.63 -5.22 18.21
CA GLY A 408 -0.63 -6.30 19.19
C GLY A 408 0.71 -6.99 19.33
N ASP A 409 0.78 -7.88 20.28
CA ASP A 409 1.90 -8.77 20.59
C ASP A 409 1.48 -10.25 20.58
N ALA A 410 2.36 -11.15 21.00
CA ALA A 410 2.08 -12.57 21.07
C ALA A 410 0.83 -12.92 21.93
N SER A 411 0.54 -12.15 22.99
CA SER A 411 -0.63 -12.37 23.85
C SER A 411 -1.95 -12.09 23.13
N THR A 412 -1.93 -11.18 22.13
CA THR A 412 -3.09 -10.82 21.31
C THR A 412 -3.56 -11.98 20.41
N ILE A 413 -2.67 -12.93 20.08
CA ILE A 413 -2.97 -14.06 19.20
C ILE A 413 -4.15 -14.87 19.74
N GLU A 414 -4.17 -15.17 21.05
CA GLU A 414 -5.26 -15.96 21.66
C GLU A 414 -6.62 -15.28 21.51
N SER A 415 -6.66 -13.95 21.57
CA SER A 415 -7.88 -13.17 21.37
C SER A 415 -8.37 -13.17 19.93
N LEU A 416 -7.48 -13.33 18.95
CA LEU A 416 -7.81 -13.37 17.52
C LEU A 416 -8.24 -14.77 17.03
N LYS A 417 -7.81 -15.85 17.69
CA LYS A 417 -8.12 -17.24 17.26
C LYS A 417 -9.62 -17.53 17.05
N PRO A 418 -10.56 -17.04 17.89
CA PRO A 418 -11.98 -17.27 17.66
C PRO A 418 -12.47 -16.74 16.31
N LEU A 419 -11.89 -15.64 15.81
CA LEU A 419 -12.27 -15.02 14.54
C LEU A 419 -11.82 -15.81 13.30
N LEU A 420 -10.98 -16.83 13.44
CA LEU A 420 -10.70 -17.81 12.38
C LEU A 420 -11.94 -18.66 12.02
N LYS A 421 -13.00 -18.61 12.85
CA LYS A 421 -14.29 -19.26 12.61
C LYS A 421 -15.43 -18.24 12.44
N ASP A 422 -15.10 -16.97 12.14
CA ASP A 422 -16.11 -15.95 11.92
C ASP A 422 -17.03 -16.29 10.74
N THR A 423 -18.27 -15.85 10.81
CA THR A 423 -19.26 -16.05 9.73
C THR A 423 -18.92 -15.26 8.46
N ASN A 424 -18.12 -14.20 8.57
CA ASN A 424 -17.66 -13.37 7.45
C ASN A 424 -16.26 -13.81 7.02
N SER A 425 -16.12 -14.29 5.78
CA SER A 425 -14.84 -14.77 5.23
C SER A 425 -13.73 -13.72 5.18
N SER A 426 -14.07 -12.44 5.07
CA SER A 426 -13.08 -11.35 5.10
C SER A 426 -12.50 -11.18 6.50
N VAL A 427 -13.31 -11.34 7.55
CA VAL A 427 -12.85 -11.35 8.94
C VAL A 427 -11.92 -12.54 9.20
N VAL A 428 -12.28 -13.73 8.71
CA VAL A 428 -11.43 -14.94 8.81
C VAL A 428 -10.06 -14.69 8.18
N SER A 429 -10.04 -14.11 6.96
CA SER A 429 -8.83 -13.85 6.22
C SER A 429 -7.94 -12.83 6.93
N GLU A 430 -8.52 -11.74 7.45
CA GLU A 430 -7.75 -10.70 8.15
C GLU A 430 -7.27 -11.19 9.53
N ALA A 431 -8.05 -11.97 10.26
CA ALA A 431 -7.63 -12.59 11.52
C ALA A 431 -6.43 -13.53 11.29
N ALA A 432 -6.47 -14.35 10.23
CA ALA A 432 -5.35 -15.21 9.87
C ALA A 432 -4.08 -14.41 9.51
N LEU A 433 -4.25 -13.30 8.78
CA LEU A 433 -3.13 -12.40 8.44
C LEU A 433 -2.57 -11.71 9.69
N ALA A 434 -3.43 -11.22 10.58
CA ALA A 434 -3.03 -10.61 11.85
C ALA A 434 -2.21 -11.57 12.71
N ILE A 435 -2.68 -12.81 12.89
CA ILE A 435 -1.96 -13.86 13.63
C ILE A 435 -0.60 -14.16 12.99
N ARG A 436 -0.53 -14.25 11.65
CA ARG A 436 0.74 -14.46 10.92
C ARG A 436 1.72 -13.33 11.20
N ARG A 437 1.26 -12.05 11.16
CA ARG A 437 2.09 -10.87 11.47
C ARG A 437 2.63 -10.91 12.90
N LEU A 438 1.80 -11.28 13.85
CA LEU A 438 2.18 -11.35 15.27
C LEU A 438 3.21 -12.47 15.50
N ASN A 439 2.98 -13.67 14.92
CA ASN A 439 3.95 -14.76 15.00
C ASN A 439 5.31 -14.45 14.36
N ALA A 440 5.30 -13.67 13.26
CA ALA A 440 6.56 -13.33 12.58
C ALA A 440 7.39 -12.28 13.34
N ARG A 441 6.81 -11.61 14.36
CA ARG A 441 7.47 -10.61 15.21
C ARG A 441 7.83 -11.13 16.60
N SER A 442 7.29 -12.29 17.00
CA SER A 442 7.59 -13.01 18.22
C SER A 442 8.87 -13.82 18.08
#